data_7b6b364b9f65d34a6e31993578953179
#
_entry.id   7b6b364b9f65d34a6e31993578953179
#
_cell.length_a   1.000
_cell.length_b   1.000
_cell.length_c   1.000
_cell.angle_alpha   90.00
_cell.angle_beta   90.00
_cell.angle_gamma   90.00
#
_symmetry.space_group_name_H-M   'P 1'
#
loop_
_entity.id
_entity.type
_entity.pdbx_description
1 polymer ?
#
loop_
_entity_poly.entity_id
_entity_poly.type
_entity_poly.pdbx_seq_one_letter_code
_entity_poly.pdbx_strand_id
1 'polypeptide(L)'
;GFFKDACGMLGRIGGKTETGKKRAVNESGKLTAYKKIIDGLIFVSPRQIPLTILGEMNECQRPLRAQTAQGERVSLANSEQIPAGSTCEFEVLCMDDAHAAAVMEWLDYGQLRGLGQWRNSGKGRFRYTLLG
;
A
#
# COMPACT_ATOMS: atom_id res chain seq x y z
N GLY A 1 2.01 6.26 -3.24
CA GLY A 1 0.81 5.68 -2.73
C GLY A 1 0.85 4.16 -2.65
N PHE A 2 -0.20 3.63 -2.08
CA PHE A 2 -0.33 2.19 -1.81
C PHE A 2 -0.16 1.31 -3.07
N PHE A 3 -0.83 1.65 -4.15
CA PHE A 3 -0.75 0.83 -5.38
C PHE A 3 0.67 0.81 -5.97
N LYS A 4 1.35 1.94 -5.96
CA LYS A 4 2.73 2.01 -6.45
C LYS A 4 3.68 1.19 -5.59
N ASP A 5 3.51 1.23 -4.27
CA ASP A 5 4.30 0.43 -3.34
C ASP A 5 4.07 -1.07 -3.57
N ALA A 6 2.82 -1.49 -3.61
CA ALA A 6 2.46 -2.89 -3.83
C ALA A 6 2.98 -3.41 -5.18
N CYS A 7 2.79 -2.65 -6.26
CA CYS A 7 3.27 -3.03 -7.58
C CYS A 7 4.79 -3.12 -7.63
N GLY A 8 5.48 -2.17 -7.03
CA GLY A 8 6.94 -2.17 -6.98
C GLY A 8 7.51 -3.36 -6.22
N MET A 9 6.89 -3.75 -5.12
CA MET A 9 7.33 -4.91 -4.35
C MET A 9 7.02 -6.23 -5.05
N LEU A 10 5.79 -6.40 -5.53
CA LEU A 10 5.38 -7.64 -6.22
C LEU A 10 6.11 -7.84 -7.54
N GLY A 11 6.44 -6.78 -8.24
CA GLY A 11 7.20 -6.85 -9.48
C GLY A 11 8.64 -7.35 -9.31
N ARG A 12 9.15 -7.42 -8.08
CA ARG A 12 10.46 -8.01 -7.78
C ARG A 12 10.44 -9.52 -7.66
N ILE A 13 9.25 -10.11 -7.54
CA ILE A 13 9.09 -11.56 -7.49
C ILE A 13 9.34 -12.14 -8.87
N GLY A 14 10.01 -13.25 -8.92
CA GLY A 14 10.31 -13.93 -10.16
C GLY A 14 11.76 -13.81 -10.52
N GLY A 15 12.63 -14.05 -10.83
CA GLY A 15 14.03 -13.93 -11.20
C GLY A 15 14.21 -13.53 -12.64
N LYS A 16 15.42 -13.63 -13.11
CA LYS A 16 15.79 -13.44 -14.51
C LYS A 16 15.81 -14.78 -15.24
N THR A 17 15.47 -14.77 -16.51
CA THR A 17 15.69 -15.93 -17.38
C THR A 17 17.17 -16.12 -17.64
N GLU A 18 17.55 -17.26 -18.25
CA GLU A 18 18.94 -17.52 -18.66
C GLU A 18 19.53 -16.44 -19.56
N THR A 19 18.67 -15.79 -20.36
CA THR A 19 19.06 -14.68 -21.23
C THR A 19 19.15 -13.33 -20.49
N GLY A 20 18.92 -13.30 -19.17
CA GLY A 20 18.97 -12.10 -18.36
C GLY A 20 17.70 -11.24 -18.39
N LYS A 21 16.66 -11.66 -19.11
CA LYS A 21 15.37 -10.96 -19.13
C LYS A 21 14.58 -11.24 -17.86
N LYS A 22 13.90 -10.21 -17.33
CA LYS A 22 13.03 -10.36 -16.17
C LYS A 22 11.88 -11.30 -16.48
N ARG A 23 11.69 -12.27 -15.61
CA ARG A 23 10.57 -13.23 -15.70
C ARG A 23 9.37 -12.66 -14.95
N ALA A 24 8.28 -12.40 -15.66
CA ALA A 24 7.03 -11.97 -15.05
C ALA A 24 6.24 -13.19 -14.54
N VAL A 25 6.04 -13.27 -13.22
CA VAL A 25 5.28 -14.34 -12.56
C VAL A 25 3.95 -13.86 -11.99
N ASN A 26 3.67 -12.56 -12.04
CA ASN A 26 2.45 -11.94 -11.55
C ASN A 26 2.05 -10.76 -12.43
N GLU A 27 0.87 -10.21 -12.20
CA GLU A 27 0.35 -9.08 -12.97
C GLU A 27 1.24 -7.84 -12.82
N SER A 28 1.76 -7.59 -11.63
CA SER A 28 2.65 -6.46 -11.35
C SER A 28 3.96 -6.54 -12.15
N GLY A 29 4.50 -7.74 -12.33
CA GLY A 29 5.71 -7.97 -13.11
C GLY A 29 5.52 -7.74 -14.60
N LYS A 30 4.30 -7.84 -15.11
CA LYS A 30 3.97 -7.61 -16.53
C LYS A 30 3.89 -6.12 -16.87
N LEU A 31 3.73 -5.24 -15.88
CA LEU A 31 3.58 -3.81 -16.12
C LEU A 31 4.93 -3.15 -16.35
N THR A 32 5.05 -2.45 -17.50
CA THR A 32 6.17 -1.56 -17.81
C THR A 32 5.80 -0.14 -17.42
N ALA A 33 6.72 0.61 -16.80
CA ALA A 33 6.47 1.97 -16.34
C ALA A 33 5.21 2.07 -15.46
N TYR A 34 5.09 1.18 -14.50
CA TYR A 34 3.89 1.05 -13.66
C TYR A 34 3.47 2.35 -12.95
N LYS A 35 4.42 3.20 -12.60
CA LYS A 35 4.11 4.49 -11.97
C LYS A 35 3.27 5.39 -12.85
N LYS A 36 3.56 5.43 -14.15
CA LYS A 36 2.78 6.20 -15.14
C LYS A 36 1.40 5.60 -15.36
N ILE A 37 1.31 4.27 -15.39
CA ILE A 37 0.05 3.55 -15.55
C ILE A 37 -0.88 3.83 -14.35
N ILE A 38 -0.36 3.74 -13.14
CA ILE A 38 -1.13 3.99 -11.93
C ILE A 38 -1.59 5.45 -11.88
N ASP A 39 -0.74 6.39 -12.20
CA ASP A 39 -1.09 7.81 -12.16
C ASP A 39 -2.08 8.23 -13.26
N GLY A 40 -1.99 7.62 -14.44
CA GLY A 40 -2.74 8.06 -15.61
C GLY A 40 -3.93 7.20 -16.01
N LEU A 41 -3.98 5.93 -15.64
CA LEU A 41 -4.96 4.97 -16.12
C LEU A 41 -5.79 4.29 -15.02
N ILE A 42 -5.43 4.50 -13.76
CA ILE A 42 -6.15 3.95 -12.61
C ILE A 42 -6.59 5.10 -11.71
N PHE A 43 -7.89 5.20 -11.47
CA PHE A 43 -8.48 6.28 -10.69
C PHE A 43 -9.26 5.71 -9.50
N VAL A 44 -9.12 6.38 -8.37
CA VAL A 44 -9.85 6.04 -7.14
C VAL A 44 -10.89 7.13 -6.86
N SER A 45 -12.11 6.72 -6.63
CA SER A 45 -13.23 7.62 -6.32
C SER A 45 -13.93 7.20 -5.01
N PRO A 46 -14.28 8.12 -4.13
CA PRO A 46 -13.99 9.54 -4.17
C PRO A 46 -12.51 9.85 -3.89
N ARG A 47 -12.04 11.01 -4.26
CA ARG A 47 -10.66 11.42 -4.03
C ARG A 47 -10.30 11.48 -2.54
N GLN A 48 -11.25 11.96 -1.74
CA GLN A 48 -11.20 11.88 -0.29
C GLN A 48 -12.16 10.79 0.17
N ILE A 49 -11.61 9.68 0.64
CA ILE A 49 -12.40 8.52 1.05
C ILE A 49 -12.80 8.71 2.52
N PRO A 50 -14.11 8.83 2.82
CA PRO A 50 -14.54 8.93 4.20
C PRO A 50 -14.33 7.61 4.92
N LEU A 51 -13.92 7.68 6.19
CA LEU A 51 -13.72 6.52 7.05
C LEU A 51 -14.91 6.38 7.99
N THR A 52 -15.42 5.16 8.12
CA THR A 52 -16.34 4.80 9.20
C THR A 52 -15.51 4.26 10.35
N ILE A 53 -15.30 5.10 11.36
CA ILE A 53 -14.43 4.79 12.50
C ILE A 53 -15.25 4.06 13.56
N LEU A 54 -14.79 2.87 13.94
CA LEU A 54 -15.41 2.07 14.98
C LEU A 54 -14.70 2.33 16.31
N GLY A 55 -15.35 3.09 17.20
CA GLY A 55 -14.78 3.48 18.50
C GLY A 55 -14.04 4.79 18.45
N GLU A 56 -13.13 5.02 19.39
CA GLU A 56 -12.36 6.25 19.51
C GLU A 56 -10.99 6.13 18.83
N MET A 57 -10.51 7.26 18.30
CA MET A 57 -9.15 7.35 17.78
C MET A 57 -8.14 7.22 18.93
N ASN A 58 -7.14 6.39 18.74
CA ASN A 58 -6.06 6.19 19.69
C ASN A 58 -4.80 6.94 19.23
N GLU A 59 -3.97 7.35 20.19
CA GLU A 59 -2.66 7.86 19.88
C GLU A 59 -1.65 6.71 19.84
N CYS A 60 -0.75 6.77 18.88
CA CYS A 60 0.37 5.86 18.75
C CYS A 60 1.67 6.65 18.90
N GLN A 61 2.47 6.28 19.89
CA GLN A 61 3.78 6.89 20.11
C GLN A 61 4.88 5.94 19.68
N ARG A 62 5.87 6.46 19.00
CA ARG A 62 7.08 5.71 18.66
C ARG A 62 8.33 6.55 18.88
N PRO A 63 9.41 5.96 19.40
CA PRO A 63 10.68 6.66 19.52
C PRO A 63 11.34 6.80 18.14
N LEU A 64 11.84 7.99 17.85
CA LEU A 64 12.71 8.26 16.72
C LEU A 64 14.10 8.52 17.25
N ARG A 65 15.09 7.80 16.75
CA ARG A 65 16.49 7.92 17.14
C ARG A 65 17.30 8.54 16.03
N ALA A 66 18.10 9.51 16.37
CA ALA A 66 19.00 10.17 15.42
C ALA A 66 20.40 10.29 16.04
N GLN A 67 21.41 9.96 15.26
CA GLN A 67 22.81 10.21 15.63
C GLN A 67 23.15 11.67 15.31
N THR A 68 23.67 12.37 16.31
CA THR A 68 24.13 13.75 16.14
C THR A 68 25.61 13.85 16.53
N ALA A 69 26.25 14.97 16.22
CA ALA A 69 27.62 15.25 16.63
C ALA A 69 27.81 15.23 18.16
N GLN A 70 26.72 15.40 18.91
CA GLN A 70 26.72 15.40 20.38
C GLN A 70 26.25 14.07 20.99
N GLY A 71 26.07 13.03 20.16
CA GLY A 71 25.60 11.73 20.57
C GLY A 71 24.22 11.38 20.02
N GLU A 72 23.66 10.25 20.46
CA GLU A 72 22.34 9.80 20.06
C GLU A 72 21.25 10.62 20.77
N ARG A 73 20.29 11.11 19.99
CA ARG A 73 19.11 11.77 20.52
C ARG A 73 17.85 10.95 20.18
N VAL A 74 16.95 10.89 21.16
CA VAL A 74 15.66 10.21 21.02
C VAL A 74 14.55 11.24 21.11
N SER A 75 13.66 11.26 20.12
CA SER A 75 12.43 12.03 20.15
C SER A 75 11.23 11.11 20.01
N LEU A 76 10.05 11.56 20.48
CA LEU A 76 8.80 10.80 20.36
C LEU A 76 8.00 11.36 19.21
N ALA A 77 7.56 10.49 18.28
CA ALA A 77 6.59 10.84 17.27
C ALA A 77 5.21 10.34 17.71
N ASN A 78 4.24 11.26 17.73
CA ASN A 78 2.86 10.95 18.06
C ASN A 78 2.03 10.92 16.77
N SER A 79 1.20 9.90 16.63
CA SER A 79 0.29 9.75 15.50
C SER A 79 -1.07 9.30 15.99
N GLU A 80 -2.13 9.73 15.33
CA GLU A 80 -3.46 9.19 15.58
C GLU A 80 -3.57 7.80 14.94
N GLN A 81 -4.15 6.88 15.67
CA GLN A 81 -4.36 5.51 15.22
C GLN A 81 -5.86 5.24 15.08
N ILE A 82 -6.27 4.79 13.89
CA ILE A 82 -7.64 4.38 13.63
C ILE A 82 -7.87 3.01 14.27
N PRO A 83 -8.93 2.84 15.08
CA PRO A 83 -9.18 1.57 15.75
C PRO A 83 -9.52 0.45 14.77
N ALA A 84 -9.21 -0.77 15.15
CA ALA A 84 -9.57 -1.96 14.38
C ALA A 84 -11.09 -2.07 14.18
N GLY A 85 -11.52 -2.60 13.05
CA GLY A 85 -12.92 -2.69 12.67
C GLY A 85 -13.46 -1.47 11.93
N SER A 86 -12.69 -0.40 11.82
CA SER A 86 -13.05 0.76 11.00
C SER A 86 -13.01 0.39 9.53
N THR A 87 -13.91 0.98 8.73
CA THR A 87 -14.08 0.64 7.33
C THR A 87 -14.10 1.86 6.43
N CYS A 88 -13.86 1.65 5.15
CA CYS A 88 -14.12 2.64 4.11
C CYS A 88 -14.56 1.95 2.83
N GLU A 89 -15.30 2.67 1.99
CA GLU A 89 -15.71 2.21 0.68
C GLU A 89 -15.17 3.16 -0.38
N PHE A 90 -14.72 2.60 -1.48
CA PHE A 90 -14.26 3.40 -2.61
C PHE A 90 -14.38 2.59 -3.90
N GLU A 91 -14.34 3.29 -5.02
CA GLU A 91 -14.35 2.69 -6.35
C GLU A 91 -12.98 2.85 -7.00
N VAL A 92 -12.57 1.85 -7.74
CA VAL A 92 -11.38 1.92 -8.57
C VAL A 92 -11.79 1.77 -10.03
N LEU A 93 -11.50 2.80 -10.81
CA LEU A 93 -11.74 2.80 -12.24
C LEU A 93 -10.43 2.52 -12.97
N CYS A 94 -10.41 1.44 -13.74
CA CYS A 94 -9.29 1.09 -14.60
C CYS A 94 -9.69 1.40 -16.05
N MET A 95 -8.90 2.22 -16.73
CA MET A 95 -9.16 2.56 -18.14
C MET A 95 -8.90 1.37 -19.07
N ASP A 96 -8.08 0.44 -18.65
CA ASP A 96 -7.83 -0.83 -19.34
C ASP A 96 -8.21 -1.98 -18.41
N ASP A 97 -9.07 -2.88 -18.87
CA ASP A 97 -9.54 -4.03 -18.09
C ASP A 97 -8.40 -4.95 -17.63
N ALA A 98 -7.31 -5.00 -18.36
CA ALA A 98 -6.12 -5.76 -17.98
C ALA A 98 -5.52 -5.30 -16.64
N HIS A 99 -5.70 -4.02 -16.28
CA HIS A 99 -5.20 -3.48 -15.02
C HIS A 99 -6.06 -3.88 -13.82
N ALA A 100 -7.30 -4.30 -14.03
CA ALA A 100 -8.17 -4.73 -12.93
C ALA A 100 -7.59 -5.94 -12.18
N ALA A 101 -7.01 -6.89 -12.89
CA ALA A 101 -6.33 -8.04 -12.29
C ALA A 101 -5.15 -7.60 -11.41
N ALA A 102 -4.39 -6.61 -11.86
CA ALA A 102 -3.28 -6.06 -11.09
C ALA A 102 -3.76 -5.37 -9.81
N VAL A 103 -4.86 -4.60 -9.87
CA VAL A 103 -5.45 -3.96 -8.69
C VAL A 103 -5.88 -5.00 -7.66
N MET A 104 -6.51 -6.08 -8.09
CA MET A 104 -6.89 -7.19 -7.20
C MET A 104 -5.69 -7.83 -6.53
N GLU A 105 -4.62 -8.04 -7.27
CA GLU A 105 -3.35 -8.55 -6.75
C GLU A 105 -2.76 -7.62 -5.67
N TRP A 106 -2.81 -6.30 -5.89
CA TRP A 106 -2.31 -5.33 -4.92
C TRP A 106 -3.14 -5.32 -3.64
N LEU A 107 -4.46 -5.45 -3.75
CA LEU A 107 -5.33 -5.53 -2.59
C LEU A 107 -5.10 -6.82 -1.79
N ASP A 108 -4.92 -7.95 -2.45
CA ASP A 108 -4.59 -9.20 -1.80
C ASP A 108 -3.26 -9.11 -1.04
N TYR A 109 -2.26 -8.56 -1.68
CA TYR A 109 -0.96 -8.32 -1.05
C TYR A 109 -1.06 -7.33 0.10
N GLY A 110 -1.88 -6.30 -0.05
CA GLY A 110 -2.08 -5.26 0.95
C GLY A 110 -2.62 -5.78 2.28
N GLN A 111 -3.38 -6.88 2.27
CA GLN A 111 -3.85 -7.52 3.51
C GLN A 111 -2.68 -7.97 4.40
N LEU A 112 -1.56 -8.33 3.81
CA LEU A 112 -0.35 -8.71 4.53
C LEU A 112 0.57 -7.52 4.81
N ARG A 113 0.76 -6.66 3.82
CA ARG A 113 1.68 -5.53 3.94
C ARG A 113 1.08 -4.34 4.69
N GLY A 114 -0.23 -4.12 4.54
CA GLY A 114 -0.90 -2.97 5.12
C GLY A 114 -0.75 -1.69 4.30
N LEU A 115 -1.40 -0.64 4.76
CA LEU A 115 -1.29 0.70 4.19
C LEU A 115 -1.10 1.73 5.30
N GLY A 116 -0.61 2.92 4.94
CA GLY A 116 -0.35 3.97 5.90
C GLY A 116 1.05 3.90 6.48
N GLN A 117 1.20 4.48 7.67
CA GLN A 117 2.49 4.58 8.35
C GLN A 117 2.75 3.37 9.26
N TRP A 118 4.02 3.12 9.50
CA TRP A 118 4.52 2.13 10.45
C TRP A 118 4.06 0.69 10.17
N ARG A 119 4.04 0.32 8.91
CA ARG A 119 3.62 -1.01 8.44
C ARG A 119 4.51 -2.14 8.94
N ASN A 120 5.79 -1.88 9.14
CA ASN A 120 6.76 -2.88 9.59
C ASN A 120 6.44 -3.43 10.99
N SER A 121 5.69 -2.69 11.81
CA SER A 121 5.24 -3.14 13.12
C SER A 121 3.86 -3.80 13.09
N GLY A 122 3.33 -4.10 11.92
CA GLY A 122 2.03 -4.73 11.74
C GLY A 122 0.86 -3.76 11.69
N LYS A 123 1.12 -2.45 11.62
CA LYS A 123 0.07 -1.44 11.50
C LYS A 123 -0.46 -1.38 10.06
N GLY A 124 -1.73 -1.00 9.93
CA GLY A 124 -2.37 -0.75 8.64
C GLY A 124 -2.86 -1.97 7.88
N ARG A 125 -2.78 -3.16 8.44
CA ARG A 125 -3.34 -4.37 7.81
C ARG A 125 -4.86 -4.27 7.69
N PHE A 126 -5.40 -4.78 6.61
CA PHE A 126 -6.83 -4.69 6.31
C PHE A 126 -7.33 -5.97 5.63
N ARG A 127 -8.64 -6.07 5.54
CA ARG A 127 -9.36 -7.01 4.67
C ARG A 127 -10.25 -6.22 3.74
N TYR A 128 -10.56 -6.77 2.59
CA TYR A 128 -11.43 -6.12 1.63
C TYR A 128 -12.47 -7.08 1.09
N THR A 129 -13.56 -6.52 0.60
CA THR A 129 -14.65 -7.26 -0.07
C THR A 129 -15.06 -6.49 -1.32
N LEU A 130 -15.24 -7.19 -2.41
CA LEU A 130 -15.77 -6.61 -3.63
C LEU A 130 -17.29 -6.46 -3.50
N LEU A 131 -17.80 -5.25 -3.77
CA LEU A 131 -19.22 -4.95 -3.65
C LEU A 131 -19.95 -4.95 -4.99
N GLY A 132 -19.24 -4.99 -6.10
CA GLY A 132 -19.90 -4.95 -7.39
C GLY A 132 -19.09 -5.46 -8.54
#